data_ae38b381a2ff96617ca66d800128a573
#
_entry.id   ae38b381a2ff96617ca66d800128a573
#
_cell.length_a   1.000
_cell.length_b   1.000
_cell.length_c   1.000
_cell.angle_alpha   90.00
_cell.angle_beta   90.00
_cell.angle_gamma   90.00
#
_symmetry.space_group_name_H-M   'P 1'
#
loop_
_entity.id
_entity.type
_entity.pdbx_description
1 polymer ?
#
loop_
_entity_poly.entity_id
_entity_poly.type
_entity_poly.pdbx_seq_one_letter_code
_entity_poly.pdbx_strand_id
1 'polypeptide(L)'
;KIFCDFVLWSFDCRLASSFSSESVLSGKTERLAQRNKNNFFYIHLKIGSKHNNSNDCFFFLKIRLERKIMKGKLYGIGVGPGDPELLTLKAKRLIEECDIVAVPVKKEGEDSVALNIAKGAVDIPEGKIREIVFTMAKDKAKREACRQAAAEEIMKLLDEGKSIAMLALGDIGIYSTYAYVHKRLLKAGYDVEMVSGIPSFCAGASKAGISIVEGNEGFGVIPSLKGIDQVEKTLGVFDNLVIMKVGSHVKEVYDLLVERGMENNAIIISNVGMEGEYVGPLIPDRAYGYFTTMIIKSEM
;
A
#
# COMPACT_ATOMS: atom_id res chain seq x y z
N LYS A 1 5.23 22.42 -12.71
CA LYS A 1 5.44 23.90 -12.68
C LYS A 1 6.87 24.12 -12.20
N ILE A 2 7.71 24.62 -13.08
CA ILE A 2 9.10 24.99 -12.80
C ILE A 2 9.05 26.41 -12.19
N PHE A 3 9.46 26.53 -10.92
CA PHE A 3 9.71 27.83 -10.32
C PHE A 3 11.13 28.25 -10.68
N CYS A 4 11.27 29.34 -11.43
CA CYS A 4 12.55 30.01 -11.69
C CYS A 4 12.67 31.21 -10.76
N ASP A 5 13.55 31.15 -9.75
CA ASP A 5 13.96 32.33 -9.01
C ASP A 5 15.15 32.95 -9.76
N PHE A 6 14.93 34.17 -10.25
CA PHE A 6 15.98 34.97 -10.87
C PHE A 6 16.73 35.78 -9.79
N VAL A 7 17.99 35.47 -9.57
CA VAL A 7 18.87 36.31 -8.76
C VAL A 7 19.74 37.15 -9.71
N LEU A 8 19.35 38.39 -9.85
CA LEU A 8 20.18 39.42 -10.51
C LEU A 8 21.24 39.93 -9.54
N TRP A 9 22.51 39.59 -9.78
CA TRP A 9 23.62 40.27 -9.13
C TRP A 9 23.94 41.53 -9.92
N SER A 10 23.58 42.71 -9.36
CA SER A 10 23.79 43.97 -10.01
C SER A 10 25.20 44.50 -9.75
N PHE A 11 25.91 44.84 -10.81
CA PHE A 11 26.81 45.96 -10.78
C PHE A 11 26.18 47.07 -11.64
N ASP A 12 25.98 48.21 -10.96
CA ASP A 12 25.60 49.54 -11.46
C ASP A 12 24.26 49.70 -12.20
N CYS A 13 23.31 50.25 -11.51
CA CYS A 13 21.91 50.41 -11.83
C CYS A 13 21.58 51.55 -12.82
N ARG A 14 22.46 51.96 -13.72
CA ARG A 14 22.22 53.08 -14.67
C ARG A 14 21.99 52.68 -16.13
N LEU A 15 22.05 51.41 -16.49
CA LEU A 15 21.88 50.93 -17.88
C LEU A 15 20.67 50.01 -18.10
N ALA A 16 19.80 49.81 -17.12
CA ALA A 16 18.69 48.85 -17.24
C ALA A 16 17.43 49.37 -17.93
N SER A 17 17.38 50.62 -18.36
CA SER A 17 16.15 51.26 -18.91
C SER A 17 16.03 51.21 -20.44
N SER A 18 16.93 50.54 -21.17
CA SER A 18 16.93 50.57 -22.65
C SER A 18 16.89 49.22 -23.35
N PHE A 19 16.53 48.13 -22.65
CA PHE A 19 16.39 46.83 -23.31
C PHE A 19 14.92 46.54 -23.64
N SER A 20 14.56 46.66 -24.94
CA SER A 20 13.32 46.07 -25.45
C SER A 20 13.48 44.59 -25.64
N SER A 21 12.40 43.83 -25.41
CA SER A 21 12.36 42.35 -25.32
C SER A 21 12.69 41.59 -26.60
N GLU A 22 13.02 42.23 -27.69
CA GLU A 22 13.27 41.58 -29.00
C GLU A 22 14.73 41.41 -29.40
N SER A 23 15.71 41.96 -28.68
CA SER A 23 17.13 41.94 -29.07
C SER A 23 17.98 40.83 -28.44
N VAL A 24 17.37 39.92 -27.63
CA VAL A 24 18.13 38.96 -26.77
C VAL A 24 18.46 37.63 -27.44
N LEU A 25 18.01 37.35 -28.67
CA LEU A 25 18.03 35.99 -29.21
C LEU A 25 19.09 35.66 -30.27
N SER A 26 20.11 36.48 -30.52
CA SER A 26 21.13 36.18 -31.58
C SER A 26 22.55 35.88 -31.09
N GLY A 27 22.75 35.53 -29.82
CA GLY A 27 24.07 35.20 -29.25
C GLY A 27 24.33 33.69 -29.16
N LYS A 28 25.53 33.21 -29.51
CA LYS A 28 25.95 31.81 -29.25
C LYS A 28 25.92 31.51 -27.77
N THR A 29 25.03 30.55 -27.36
CA THR A 29 24.94 30.07 -25.99
C THR A 29 25.82 28.87 -25.74
N GLU A 30 26.88 29.00 -24.93
CA GLU A 30 27.62 27.86 -24.38
C GLU A 30 26.97 27.47 -23.04
N ARG A 31 26.54 26.18 -22.94
CA ARG A 31 25.97 25.60 -21.72
C ARG A 31 27.04 24.82 -20.97
N LEU A 32 27.40 25.28 -19.78
CA LEU A 32 28.20 24.52 -18.82
C LEU A 32 27.29 24.11 -17.65
N ALA A 33 27.02 22.81 -17.53
CA ALA A 33 26.25 22.25 -16.40
C ALA A 33 27.22 21.64 -15.39
N GLN A 34 27.27 22.13 -14.17
CA GLN A 34 28.00 21.52 -13.07
C GLN A 34 27.03 20.95 -12.03
N ARG A 35 27.25 19.67 -11.64
CA ARG A 35 26.50 18.98 -10.60
C ARG A 35 27.17 19.23 -9.24
N ASN A 36 26.47 19.78 -8.27
CA ASN A 36 26.98 19.93 -6.90
C ASN A 36 26.38 18.84 -5.99
N LYS A 37 27.12 18.47 -4.91
CA LYS A 37 26.78 17.40 -3.94
C LYS A 37 25.38 17.53 -3.29
N ASN A 38 24.71 18.67 -3.43
CA ASN A 38 23.40 18.99 -2.85
C ASN A 38 22.22 18.96 -3.86
N ASN A 39 22.31 18.20 -4.97
CA ASN A 39 21.25 18.08 -5.99
C ASN A 39 20.79 19.42 -6.64
N PHE A 40 21.63 20.44 -6.65
CA PHE A 40 21.38 21.68 -7.38
C PHE A 40 22.06 21.63 -8.75
N PHE A 41 21.33 21.99 -9.79
CA PHE A 41 21.92 22.22 -11.11
C PHE A 41 22.11 23.73 -11.32
N TYR A 42 23.34 24.12 -11.62
CA TYR A 42 23.64 25.49 -12.02
C TYR A 42 23.83 25.51 -13.54
N ILE A 43 23.04 26.29 -14.25
CA ILE A 43 23.24 26.57 -15.67
C ILE A 43 23.92 27.92 -15.77
N HIS A 44 25.15 27.93 -16.24
CA HIS A 44 25.86 29.15 -16.58
C HIS A 44 25.55 29.50 -18.04
N LEU A 45 24.81 30.57 -18.28
CA LEU A 45 24.56 31.11 -19.61
C LEU A 45 25.50 32.28 -19.84
N LYS A 46 26.33 32.14 -20.87
CA LYS A 46 27.17 33.25 -21.34
C LYS A 46 26.39 33.99 -22.41
N ILE A 47 25.94 35.20 -22.13
CA ILE A 47 25.22 36.03 -23.05
C ILE A 47 26.19 37.13 -23.48
N GLY A 48 26.63 37.07 -24.75
CA GLY A 48 27.48 38.08 -25.35
C GLY A 48 26.62 39.03 -26.15
N SER A 49 26.77 40.35 -25.91
CA SER A 49 26.21 41.42 -26.76
C SER A 49 27.32 41.87 -27.71
N LYS A 50 27.10 41.75 -29.02
CA LYS A 50 27.97 42.39 -30.01
C LYS A 50 27.54 43.86 -30.15
N HIS A 51 28.26 44.76 -29.49
CA HIS A 51 28.25 46.17 -29.86
C HIS A 51 29.58 46.51 -30.57
N ASN A 52 29.46 47.28 -31.64
CA ASN A 52 30.54 47.67 -32.53
C ASN A 52 31.54 48.69 -31.90
N ASN A 53 32.04 48.47 -30.72
CA ASN A 53 33.24 49.14 -30.19
C ASN A 53 33.74 48.47 -28.93
N SER A 54 34.81 47.72 -29.09
CA SER A 54 35.94 47.35 -28.20
C SER A 54 35.73 47.05 -26.69
N ASN A 55 34.56 46.86 -26.16
CA ASN A 55 34.36 46.32 -24.82
C ASN A 55 33.23 45.27 -24.83
N ASP A 56 33.59 43.99 -24.99
CA ASP A 56 32.68 42.86 -24.84
C ASP A 56 32.24 42.78 -23.35
N CYS A 57 31.02 43.22 -23.05
CA CYS A 57 30.42 43.02 -21.76
C CYS A 57 29.79 41.61 -21.69
N PHE A 58 30.38 40.72 -20.91
CA PHE A 58 29.85 39.38 -20.68
C PHE A 58 28.94 39.39 -19.44
N PHE A 59 27.67 39.07 -19.62
CA PHE A 59 26.75 38.82 -18.51
C PHE A 59 26.70 37.34 -18.19
N PHE A 60 26.96 36.98 -16.96
CA PHE A 60 26.79 35.60 -16.45
C PHE A 60 25.47 35.52 -15.71
N LEU A 61 24.50 34.80 -16.27
CA LEU A 61 23.26 34.49 -15.59
C LEU A 61 23.41 33.13 -14.87
N LYS A 62 23.36 33.15 -13.54
CA LYS A 62 23.36 31.94 -12.72
C LYS A 62 21.93 31.57 -12.39
N ILE A 63 21.40 30.54 -13.05
CA ILE A 63 20.07 30.02 -12.77
C ILE A 63 20.21 28.86 -11.79
N ARG A 64 19.62 29.01 -10.61
CA ARG A 64 19.46 27.94 -9.64
C ARG A 64 18.19 27.17 -9.99
N LEU A 65 18.33 25.94 -10.51
CA LEU A 65 17.22 25.03 -10.72
C LEU A 65 17.13 24.10 -9.50
N GLU A 66 16.18 24.35 -8.63
CA GLU A 66 15.81 23.37 -7.62
C GLU A 66 14.97 22.28 -8.30
N ARG A 67 15.53 21.07 -8.39
CA ARG A 67 14.73 19.92 -8.78
C ARG A 67 13.83 19.60 -7.59
N LYS A 68 12.58 20.06 -7.60
CA LYS A 68 11.55 19.57 -6.68
C LYS A 68 11.41 18.08 -6.98
N ILE A 69 12.04 17.23 -6.15
CA ILE A 69 11.83 15.80 -6.23
C ILE A 69 10.34 15.61 -6.00
N MET A 70 9.63 15.13 -7.01
CA MET A 70 8.23 14.76 -6.82
C MET A 70 8.22 13.60 -5.84
N LYS A 71 7.44 13.75 -4.75
CA LYS A 71 7.24 12.65 -3.81
C LYS A 71 6.70 11.44 -4.56
N GLY A 72 7.15 10.27 -4.17
CA GLY A 72 6.62 9.02 -4.70
C GLY A 72 5.16 8.79 -4.27
N LYS A 73 4.58 7.71 -4.75
CA LYS A 73 3.20 7.30 -4.44
C LYS A 73 3.20 5.94 -3.76
N LEU A 74 2.36 5.80 -2.71
CA LEU A 74 2.12 4.52 -2.05
C LEU A 74 0.85 3.86 -2.59
N TYR A 75 1.00 2.62 -3.02
CA TYR A 75 -0.10 1.73 -3.36
C TYR A 75 -0.22 0.64 -2.30
N GLY A 76 -1.33 0.60 -1.56
CA GLY A 76 -1.67 -0.53 -0.72
C GLY A 76 -2.34 -1.60 -1.57
N ILE A 77 -1.79 -2.80 -1.62
CA ILE A 77 -2.20 -3.84 -2.56
C ILE A 77 -2.69 -5.07 -1.82
N GLY A 78 -3.97 -5.40 -1.99
CA GLY A 78 -4.51 -6.69 -1.58
C GLY A 78 -4.07 -7.79 -2.55
N VAL A 79 -3.36 -8.81 -2.04
CA VAL A 79 -2.82 -9.89 -2.89
C VAL A 79 -3.75 -11.11 -2.99
N GLY A 80 -4.95 -11.04 -2.42
CA GLY A 80 -5.84 -12.19 -2.33
C GLY A 80 -5.49 -13.12 -1.16
N PRO A 81 -6.26 -14.19 -0.94
CA PRO A 81 -6.20 -14.98 0.28
C PRO A 81 -5.21 -16.14 0.25
N GLY A 82 -4.68 -16.52 -0.94
CA GLY A 82 -3.79 -17.69 -1.05
C GLY A 82 -3.42 -18.03 -2.49
N ASP A 83 -4.41 -18.19 -3.34
CA ASP A 83 -4.20 -18.52 -4.76
C ASP A 83 -3.65 -17.33 -5.52
N PRO A 84 -2.45 -17.42 -6.15
CA PRO A 84 -1.86 -16.35 -6.95
C PRO A 84 -2.72 -15.90 -8.13
N GLU A 85 -3.56 -16.77 -8.70
CA GLU A 85 -4.46 -16.43 -9.80
C GLU A 85 -5.59 -15.48 -9.38
N LEU A 86 -5.82 -15.33 -8.06
CA LEU A 86 -6.76 -14.35 -7.50
C LEU A 86 -6.14 -12.96 -7.33
N LEU A 87 -4.89 -12.75 -7.74
CA LEU A 87 -4.30 -11.43 -7.82
C LEU A 87 -4.98 -10.62 -8.92
N THR A 88 -5.46 -9.41 -8.60
CA THR A 88 -6.09 -8.58 -9.62
C THR A 88 -5.06 -8.08 -10.64
N LEU A 89 -5.47 -7.90 -11.90
CA LEU A 89 -4.59 -7.38 -12.97
C LEU A 89 -3.95 -6.04 -12.59
N LYS A 90 -4.69 -5.17 -11.88
CA LYS A 90 -4.17 -3.90 -11.39
C LYS A 90 -3.09 -4.10 -10.32
N ALA A 91 -3.30 -5.03 -9.39
CA ALA A 91 -2.32 -5.38 -8.36
C ALA A 91 -1.03 -5.90 -8.99
N LYS A 92 -1.14 -6.87 -9.92
CA LYS A 92 -0.01 -7.42 -10.66
C LYS A 92 0.82 -6.32 -11.33
N ARG A 93 0.18 -5.50 -12.16
CA ARG A 93 0.85 -4.41 -12.88
C ARG A 93 1.58 -3.44 -11.93
N LEU A 94 0.95 -3.04 -10.82
CA LEU A 94 1.57 -2.10 -9.89
C LEU A 94 2.74 -2.72 -9.10
N ILE A 95 2.71 -4.01 -8.78
CA ILE A 95 3.84 -4.73 -8.17
C ILE A 95 5.03 -4.74 -9.14
N GLU A 96 4.78 -4.95 -10.43
CA GLU A 96 5.82 -4.95 -11.48
C GLU A 96 6.41 -3.54 -11.68
N GLU A 97 5.57 -2.50 -11.72
CA GLU A 97 5.95 -1.12 -12.06
C GLU A 97 6.61 -0.36 -10.90
N CYS A 98 6.24 -0.63 -9.64
CA CYS A 98 6.78 0.09 -8.48
C CYS A 98 8.27 -0.14 -8.26
N ASP A 99 8.97 0.88 -7.75
CA ASP A 99 10.39 0.81 -7.40
C ASP A 99 10.65 -0.11 -6.22
N ILE A 100 9.70 -0.19 -5.28
CA ILE A 100 9.80 -0.94 -4.02
C ILE A 100 8.52 -1.75 -3.80
N VAL A 101 8.70 -2.99 -3.35
CA VAL A 101 7.64 -3.86 -2.84
C VAL A 101 7.80 -3.95 -1.32
N ALA A 102 6.95 -3.24 -0.59
CA ALA A 102 6.95 -3.23 0.87
C ALA A 102 6.14 -4.41 1.42
N VAL A 103 6.76 -5.22 2.24
CA VAL A 103 6.22 -6.49 2.72
C VAL A 103 6.04 -6.45 4.23
N PRO A 104 4.81 -6.57 4.76
CA PRO A 104 4.60 -6.62 6.19
C PRO A 104 5.09 -7.94 6.77
N VAL A 105 5.97 -7.85 7.77
CA VAL A 105 6.51 -8.98 8.53
C VAL A 105 6.33 -8.73 10.03
N LYS A 106 6.30 -9.79 10.85
CA LYS A 106 6.24 -9.61 12.33
C LYS A 106 7.64 -9.36 12.90
N LYS A 107 8.65 -9.87 12.24
CA LYS A 107 10.08 -9.77 12.58
C LYS A 107 10.89 -9.80 11.29
N GLU A 108 12.03 -9.12 11.27
CA GLU A 108 12.96 -9.17 10.13
C GLU A 108 13.40 -10.60 9.81
N GLY A 109 13.43 -10.92 8.51
CA GLY A 109 13.77 -12.25 8.00
C GLY A 109 12.68 -13.30 8.19
N GLU A 110 11.48 -12.92 8.64
CA GLU A 110 10.34 -13.84 8.75
C GLU A 110 9.62 -13.96 7.41
N ASP A 111 9.21 -15.19 7.09
CA ASP A 111 8.47 -15.47 5.87
C ASP A 111 7.14 -14.69 5.80
N SER A 112 6.82 -14.16 4.62
CA SER A 112 5.62 -13.38 4.38
C SER A 112 4.67 -14.08 3.43
N VAL A 113 3.54 -14.51 3.97
CA VAL A 113 2.46 -15.13 3.17
C VAL A 113 2.04 -14.23 2.01
N ALA A 114 1.92 -12.92 2.23
CA ALA A 114 1.53 -11.98 1.18
C ALA A 114 2.59 -11.89 0.06
N LEU A 115 3.89 -11.96 0.41
CA LEU A 115 4.96 -11.99 -0.58
C LEU A 115 4.94 -13.29 -1.38
N ASN A 116 4.75 -14.43 -0.72
CA ASN A 116 4.72 -15.74 -1.38
C ASN A 116 3.57 -15.82 -2.40
N ILE A 117 2.39 -15.34 -2.04
CA ILE A 117 1.26 -15.25 -2.97
C ILE A 117 1.63 -14.36 -4.17
N ALA A 118 2.17 -13.17 -3.93
CA ALA A 118 2.55 -12.25 -5.00
C ALA A 118 3.63 -12.86 -5.92
N LYS A 119 4.66 -13.52 -5.37
CA LYS A 119 5.71 -14.22 -6.13
C LYS A 119 5.17 -15.37 -6.99
N GLY A 120 4.04 -15.96 -6.64
CA GLY A 120 3.36 -16.97 -7.47
C GLY A 120 2.79 -16.41 -8.79
N ALA A 121 2.53 -15.11 -8.87
CA ALA A 121 1.94 -14.44 -10.04
C ALA A 121 2.86 -13.41 -10.72
N VAL A 122 3.90 -12.94 -10.01
CA VAL A 122 4.78 -11.83 -10.42
C VAL A 122 6.22 -12.17 -10.09
N ASP A 123 7.13 -11.95 -11.04
CA ASP A 123 8.57 -11.97 -10.75
C ASP A 123 8.97 -10.70 -9.99
N ILE A 124 9.34 -10.86 -8.72
CA ILE A 124 9.73 -9.77 -7.83
C ILE A 124 11.21 -9.89 -7.48
N PRO A 125 12.09 -9.07 -8.09
CA PRO A 125 13.51 -9.08 -7.78
C PRO A 125 13.78 -8.78 -6.29
N GLU A 126 14.68 -9.51 -5.65
CA GLU A 126 15.02 -9.33 -4.25
C GLU A 126 15.40 -7.89 -3.88
N GLY A 127 16.09 -7.20 -4.80
CA GLY A 127 16.47 -5.78 -4.61
C GLY A 127 15.31 -4.80 -4.51
N LYS A 128 14.10 -5.19 -4.94
CA LYS A 128 12.87 -4.39 -4.77
C LYS A 128 12.19 -4.63 -3.44
N ILE A 129 12.47 -5.73 -2.74
CA ILE A 129 11.78 -6.13 -1.53
C ILE A 129 12.28 -5.30 -0.35
N ARG A 130 11.33 -4.76 0.42
CA ARG A 130 11.57 -4.06 1.68
C ARG A 130 10.63 -4.59 2.76
N GLU A 131 11.20 -5.25 3.76
CA GLU A 131 10.43 -5.70 4.91
C GLU A 131 10.03 -4.52 5.80
N ILE A 132 8.76 -4.47 6.17
CA ILE A 132 8.21 -3.48 7.10
C ILE A 132 7.66 -4.22 8.31
N VAL A 133 8.27 -3.97 9.46
CA VAL A 133 7.96 -4.70 10.69
C VAL A 133 6.67 -4.19 11.34
N PHE A 134 5.76 -5.12 11.68
CA PHE A 134 4.55 -4.89 12.46
C PHE A 134 4.48 -5.84 13.65
N THR A 135 4.81 -5.34 14.83
CA THR A 135 4.78 -6.17 16.04
C THR A 135 3.37 -6.64 16.43
N MET A 136 3.26 -7.89 16.86
CA MET A 136 2.05 -8.49 17.43
C MET A 136 2.02 -8.38 18.96
N ALA A 137 2.85 -7.53 19.58
CA ALA A 137 2.90 -7.34 21.03
C ALA A 137 1.51 -7.01 21.61
N LYS A 138 1.18 -7.56 22.79
CA LYS A 138 -0.09 -7.26 23.50
C LYS A 138 -0.17 -5.80 23.95
N ASP A 139 0.99 -5.18 24.22
CA ASP A 139 1.11 -3.78 24.64
C ASP A 139 0.67 -2.83 23.52
N LYS A 140 -0.31 -1.97 23.83
CA LYS A 140 -0.87 -1.00 22.89
C LYS A 140 0.15 0.08 22.51
N ALA A 141 0.98 0.55 23.45
CA ALA A 141 1.97 1.59 23.20
C ALA A 141 3.08 1.07 22.27
N LYS A 142 3.55 -0.16 22.48
CA LYS A 142 4.53 -0.81 21.60
C LYS A 142 4.00 -1.00 20.18
N ARG A 143 2.73 -1.41 20.04
CA ARG A 143 2.11 -1.52 18.71
C ARG A 143 2.01 -0.17 18.01
N GLU A 144 1.66 0.87 18.76
CA GLU A 144 1.51 2.21 18.18
C GLU A 144 2.86 2.79 17.75
N ALA A 145 3.91 2.64 18.58
CA ALA A 145 5.28 3.04 18.22
C ALA A 145 5.77 2.30 16.96
N CYS A 146 5.52 1.01 16.84
CA CYS A 146 5.88 0.22 15.67
C CYS A 146 5.14 0.69 14.40
N ARG A 147 3.85 1.01 14.50
CA ARG A 147 3.05 1.54 13.38
C ARG A 147 3.54 2.92 12.94
N GLN A 148 4.00 3.73 13.89
CA GLN A 148 4.58 5.04 13.60
C GLN A 148 5.90 4.88 12.86
N ALA A 149 6.81 4.03 13.36
CA ALA A 149 8.08 3.73 12.71
C ALA A 149 7.90 3.19 11.28
N ALA A 150 6.96 2.27 11.08
CA ALA A 150 6.62 1.75 9.76
C ALA A 150 6.16 2.86 8.79
N ALA A 151 5.33 3.79 9.27
CA ALA A 151 4.89 4.91 8.46
C ALA A 151 6.04 5.87 8.12
N GLU A 152 6.93 6.17 9.06
CA GLU A 152 8.09 7.03 8.87
C GLU A 152 9.08 6.44 7.86
N GLU A 153 9.32 5.13 7.90
CA GLU A 153 10.16 4.44 6.92
C GLU A 153 9.58 4.57 5.50
N ILE A 154 8.27 4.32 5.35
CA ILE A 154 7.57 4.49 4.05
C ILE A 154 7.65 5.96 3.60
N MET A 155 7.41 6.94 4.46
CA MET A 155 7.49 8.37 4.13
C MET A 155 8.88 8.75 3.63
N LYS A 156 9.95 8.25 4.26
CA LYS A 156 11.33 8.50 3.83
C LYS A 156 11.58 8.02 2.40
N LEU A 157 11.12 6.82 2.06
CA LEU A 157 11.26 6.27 0.70
C LEU A 157 10.44 7.07 -0.32
N LEU A 158 9.24 7.53 0.05
CA LEU A 158 8.42 8.39 -0.80
C LEU A 158 9.05 9.78 -1.01
N ASP A 159 9.71 10.34 0.00
CA ASP A 159 10.43 11.62 -0.11
C ASP A 159 11.66 11.50 -1.03
N GLU A 160 12.22 10.30 -1.20
CA GLU A 160 13.24 9.98 -2.20
C GLU A 160 12.67 9.89 -3.63
N GLY A 161 11.34 10.03 -3.80
CA GLY A 161 10.64 9.93 -5.08
C GLY A 161 10.33 8.50 -5.53
N LYS A 162 10.42 7.51 -4.63
CA LYS A 162 10.16 6.10 -4.92
C LYS A 162 8.68 5.78 -4.91
N SER A 163 8.20 5.04 -5.91
CA SER A 163 6.88 4.41 -5.91
C SER A 163 6.93 3.11 -5.11
N ILE A 164 5.90 2.87 -4.27
CA ILE A 164 5.89 1.74 -3.32
C ILE A 164 4.60 0.95 -3.47
N ALA A 165 4.72 -0.36 -3.70
CA ALA A 165 3.64 -1.34 -3.60
C ALA A 165 3.70 -2.02 -2.23
N MET A 166 2.83 -1.67 -1.29
CA MET A 166 2.76 -2.32 0.02
C MET A 166 1.73 -3.43 0.00
N LEU A 167 2.20 -4.67 0.19
CA LEU A 167 1.36 -5.86 0.11
C LEU A 167 0.53 -6.07 1.37
N ALA A 168 -0.66 -6.65 1.20
CA ALA A 168 -1.51 -7.11 2.30
C ALA A 168 -2.24 -8.39 1.90
N LEU A 169 -2.31 -9.36 2.81
CA LEU A 169 -3.06 -10.60 2.63
C LEU A 169 -4.57 -10.32 2.50
N GLY A 170 -5.23 -10.96 1.55
CA GLY A 170 -6.65 -10.77 1.28
C GLY A 170 -6.95 -9.45 0.60
N ASP A 171 -7.95 -8.72 1.09
CA ASP A 171 -8.33 -7.39 0.61
C ASP A 171 -7.72 -6.29 1.48
N ILE A 172 -7.31 -5.20 0.84
CA ILE A 172 -6.62 -4.07 1.51
C ILE A 172 -7.54 -3.29 2.47
N GLY A 173 -8.85 -3.28 2.22
CA GLY A 173 -9.85 -2.56 3.02
C GLY A 173 -10.42 -3.40 4.16
N ILE A 174 -10.16 -4.73 4.20
CA ILE A 174 -10.75 -5.67 5.16
C ILE A 174 -9.71 -6.08 6.21
N TYR A 175 -9.79 -5.50 7.41
CA TYR A 175 -8.93 -5.81 8.58
C TYR A 175 -7.42 -5.83 8.31
N SER A 176 -6.97 -5.03 7.35
CA SER A 176 -5.56 -4.93 6.96
C SER A 176 -4.75 -4.03 7.88
N THR A 177 -3.50 -4.41 8.16
CA THR A 177 -2.52 -3.57 8.87
C THR A 177 -2.14 -2.33 8.06
N TYR A 178 -2.26 -2.37 6.74
CA TYR A 178 -2.06 -1.22 5.86
C TYR A 178 -2.88 0.01 6.28
N ALA A 179 -4.09 -0.18 6.79
CA ALA A 179 -4.96 0.93 7.21
C ALA A 179 -4.30 1.88 8.22
N TYR A 180 -3.37 1.38 9.05
CA TYR A 180 -2.63 2.20 10.01
C TYR A 180 -1.58 3.09 9.35
N VAL A 181 -0.91 2.60 8.32
CA VAL A 181 0.04 3.35 7.49
C VAL A 181 -0.72 4.35 6.63
N HIS A 182 -1.76 3.89 5.92
CA HIS A 182 -2.60 4.71 5.04
C HIS A 182 -3.09 6.00 5.71
N LYS A 183 -3.71 5.87 6.88
CA LYS A 183 -4.23 7.02 7.63
C LYS A 183 -3.16 8.04 8.00
N ARG A 184 -1.95 7.59 8.36
CA ARG A 184 -0.84 8.46 8.74
C ARG A 184 -0.27 9.21 7.55
N LEU A 185 -0.06 8.50 6.44
CA LEU A 185 0.46 9.09 5.22
C LEU A 185 -0.53 10.08 4.60
N LEU A 186 -1.82 9.71 4.57
CA LEU A 186 -2.87 10.60 4.09
C LEU A 186 -2.92 11.91 4.91
N LYS A 187 -2.85 11.80 6.25
CA LYS A 187 -2.80 12.96 7.16
C LYS A 187 -1.55 13.82 6.94
N ALA A 188 -0.43 13.21 6.55
CA ALA A 188 0.82 13.90 6.25
C ALA A 188 0.90 14.44 4.80
N GLY A 189 -0.17 14.29 4.01
CA GLY A 189 -0.29 14.86 2.65
C GLY A 189 0.47 14.08 1.57
N TYR A 190 0.71 12.78 1.78
CA TYR A 190 1.27 11.91 0.74
C TYR A 190 0.16 11.39 -0.19
N ASP A 191 0.54 11.10 -1.45
CA ASP A 191 -0.34 10.44 -2.42
C ASP A 191 -0.39 8.94 -2.10
N VAL A 192 -1.58 8.46 -1.74
CA VAL A 192 -1.82 7.07 -1.33
C VAL A 192 -3.04 6.52 -2.07
N GLU A 193 -2.96 5.27 -2.50
CA GLU A 193 -4.03 4.58 -3.21
C GLU A 193 -4.24 3.18 -2.64
N MET A 194 -5.49 2.74 -2.58
CA MET A 194 -5.86 1.37 -2.19
C MET A 194 -6.25 0.58 -3.44
N VAL A 195 -5.66 -0.60 -3.58
CA VAL A 195 -5.95 -1.55 -4.66
C VAL A 195 -6.57 -2.79 -4.06
N SER A 196 -7.84 -3.04 -4.39
CA SER A 196 -8.60 -4.16 -3.83
C SER A 196 -7.98 -5.52 -4.15
N GLY A 197 -8.09 -6.43 -3.20
CA GLY A 197 -7.86 -7.85 -3.36
C GLY A 197 -9.13 -8.63 -3.08
N ILE A 198 -9.06 -9.96 -3.03
CA ILE A 198 -10.19 -10.82 -2.72
C ILE A 198 -10.13 -11.22 -1.24
N PRO A 199 -11.18 -10.94 -0.44
CA PRO A 199 -11.25 -11.42 0.95
C PRO A 199 -11.32 -12.95 1.03
N SER A 200 -10.72 -13.54 2.07
CA SER A 200 -10.69 -15.00 2.24
C SER A 200 -12.08 -15.64 2.29
N PHE A 201 -13.05 -14.98 2.89
CA PHE A 201 -14.43 -15.50 2.96
C PHE A 201 -15.13 -15.50 1.59
N CYS A 202 -14.83 -14.52 0.70
CA CYS A 202 -15.37 -14.52 -0.67
C CYS A 202 -14.77 -15.67 -1.50
N ALA A 203 -13.45 -15.84 -1.45
CA ALA A 203 -12.80 -16.94 -2.14
C ALA A 203 -13.24 -18.32 -1.58
N GLY A 204 -13.39 -18.39 -0.26
CA GLY A 204 -13.86 -19.59 0.40
C GLY A 204 -15.29 -19.98 0.04
N ALA A 205 -16.20 -19.02 0.00
CA ALA A 205 -17.58 -19.23 -0.42
C ALA A 205 -17.65 -19.75 -1.88
N SER A 206 -16.84 -19.15 -2.78
CA SER A 206 -16.73 -19.60 -4.17
C SER A 206 -16.20 -21.04 -4.27
N LYS A 207 -15.19 -21.40 -3.48
CA LYS A 207 -14.63 -22.77 -3.38
C LYS A 207 -15.65 -23.77 -2.82
N ALA A 208 -16.46 -23.32 -1.85
CA ALA A 208 -17.55 -24.13 -1.28
C ALA A 208 -18.77 -24.25 -2.22
N GLY A 209 -18.83 -23.48 -3.30
CA GLY A 209 -19.96 -23.45 -4.21
C GLY A 209 -21.22 -22.84 -3.59
N ILE A 210 -21.07 -21.93 -2.62
CA ILE A 210 -22.19 -21.29 -1.93
C ILE A 210 -22.20 -19.77 -2.15
N SER A 211 -23.36 -19.18 -2.11
CA SER A 211 -23.56 -17.73 -1.96
C SER A 211 -23.49 -17.35 -0.47
N ILE A 212 -22.78 -16.27 -0.12
CA ILE A 212 -22.77 -15.76 1.26
C ILE A 212 -24.12 -15.12 1.58
N VAL A 213 -24.72 -14.43 0.61
CA VAL A 213 -26.02 -13.76 0.71
C VAL A 213 -26.79 -13.92 -0.57
N GLU A 214 -28.13 -13.94 -0.46
CA GLU A 214 -29.06 -14.00 -1.59
C GLU A 214 -30.17 -12.96 -1.41
N GLY A 215 -30.65 -12.41 -2.51
CA GLY A 215 -31.75 -11.45 -2.49
C GLY A 215 -31.50 -10.25 -1.59
N ASN A 216 -32.27 -10.14 -0.50
CA ASN A 216 -32.19 -9.04 0.47
C ASN A 216 -31.55 -9.44 1.81
N GLU A 217 -30.91 -10.60 1.86
CA GLU A 217 -30.22 -11.06 3.06
C GLU A 217 -29.08 -10.13 3.47
N GLY A 218 -28.93 -9.92 4.78
CA GLY A 218 -27.79 -9.25 5.35
C GLY A 218 -26.75 -10.22 5.88
N PHE A 219 -25.47 -9.84 5.91
CA PHE A 219 -24.46 -10.62 6.62
C PHE A 219 -23.57 -9.78 7.53
N GLY A 220 -23.17 -10.40 8.65
CA GLY A 220 -22.21 -9.82 9.57
C GLY A 220 -20.83 -10.43 9.41
N VAL A 221 -19.76 -9.67 9.72
CA VAL A 221 -18.39 -10.19 9.75
C VAL A 221 -17.75 -9.97 11.12
N ILE A 222 -17.39 -11.06 11.78
CA ILE A 222 -16.63 -11.06 13.04
C ILE A 222 -15.16 -11.32 12.69
N PRO A 223 -14.24 -10.35 12.90
CA PRO A 223 -12.85 -10.47 12.45
C PRO A 223 -12.01 -11.42 13.30
N SER A 224 -12.44 -11.67 14.53
CA SER A 224 -11.84 -12.63 15.48
C SER A 224 -12.72 -12.71 16.70
N LEU A 225 -12.95 -13.92 17.21
CA LEU A 225 -13.75 -14.10 18.43
C LEU A 225 -12.97 -13.65 19.67
N LYS A 226 -13.70 -13.01 20.60
CA LYS A 226 -13.25 -12.70 21.96
C LYS A 226 -14.02 -13.51 23.00
N GLY A 227 -15.12 -14.11 22.60
CA GLY A 227 -15.99 -14.95 23.37
C GLY A 227 -17.22 -15.33 22.55
N ILE A 228 -17.87 -16.41 22.92
CA ILE A 228 -19.03 -16.98 22.21
C ILE A 228 -20.24 -16.04 22.21
N ASP A 229 -20.41 -15.21 23.24
CA ASP A 229 -21.47 -14.23 23.36
C ASP A 229 -21.51 -13.23 22.19
N GLN A 230 -20.38 -13.03 21.51
CA GLN A 230 -20.33 -12.22 20.31
C GLN A 230 -21.07 -12.89 19.13
N VAL A 231 -20.96 -14.19 19.02
CA VAL A 231 -21.69 -14.99 18.00
C VAL A 231 -23.16 -14.98 18.31
N GLU A 232 -23.54 -15.26 19.58
CA GLU A 232 -24.93 -15.28 20.04
C GLU A 232 -25.66 -13.96 19.75
N LYS A 233 -25.02 -12.82 20.04
CA LYS A 233 -25.58 -11.48 19.78
C LYS A 233 -25.72 -11.16 18.29
N THR A 234 -24.92 -11.78 17.45
CA THR A 234 -24.91 -11.51 16.01
C THR A 234 -25.84 -12.44 15.24
N LEU A 235 -25.97 -13.71 15.69
CA LEU A 235 -26.97 -14.64 15.19
C LEU A 235 -28.38 -14.09 15.50
N GLY A 236 -29.22 -13.98 14.49
CA GLY A 236 -30.57 -13.40 14.58
C GLY A 236 -30.65 -11.88 14.35
N VAL A 237 -29.49 -11.20 14.25
CA VAL A 237 -29.41 -9.81 13.75
C VAL A 237 -29.17 -9.80 12.24
N PHE A 238 -28.30 -10.70 11.78
CA PHE A 238 -28.01 -10.93 10.37
C PHE A 238 -28.46 -12.33 9.98
N ASP A 239 -28.89 -12.46 8.73
CA ASP A 239 -29.28 -13.75 8.16
C ASP A 239 -28.07 -14.70 8.06
N ASN A 240 -26.89 -14.14 7.74
CA ASN A 240 -25.65 -14.90 7.55
C ASN A 240 -24.51 -14.26 8.34
N LEU A 241 -23.55 -15.10 8.78
CA LEU A 241 -22.43 -14.66 9.58
C LEU A 241 -21.12 -15.23 9.09
N VAL A 242 -20.12 -14.39 8.94
CA VAL A 242 -18.74 -14.76 8.67
C VAL A 242 -17.91 -14.56 9.93
N ILE A 243 -17.24 -15.60 10.40
CA ILE A 243 -16.32 -15.54 11.54
C ILE A 243 -14.91 -15.83 11.02
N MET A 244 -14.05 -14.80 11.04
CA MET A 244 -12.65 -14.95 10.63
C MET A 244 -11.77 -15.37 11.82
N LYS A 245 -10.69 -16.08 11.54
CA LYS A 245 -9.71 -16.54 12.55
C LYS A 245 -10.34 -17.36 13.67
N VAL A 246 -11.32 -18.18 13.32
CA VAL A 246 -12.13 -18.96 14.26
C VAL A 246 -11.41 -20.21 14.77
N GLY A 247 -10.25 -20.59 14.21
CA GLY A 247 -9.62 -21.90 14.42
C GLY A 247 -9.58 -22.40 15.87
N SER A 248 -9.24 -21.53 16.84
CA SER A 248 -9.20 -21.88 18.27
C SER A 248 -10.57 -21.95 18.95
N HIS A 249 -11.65 -21.52 18.30
CA HIS A 249 -13.00 -21.42 18.85
C HIS A 249 -14.04 -22.26 18.08
N VAL A 250 -13.59 -23.12 17.15
CA VAL A 250 -14.48 -23.89 16.30
C VAL A 250 -15.41 -24.76 17.11
N LYS A 251 -14.92 -25.44 18.16
CA LYS A 251 -15.72 -26.29 19.00
C LYS A 251 -16.79 -25.50 19.80
N GLU A 252 -16.42 -24.36 20.38
CA GLU A 252 -17.35 -23.50 21.14
C GLU A 252 -18.49 -23.00 20.23
N VAL A 253 -18.16 -22.61 18.98
CA VAL A 253 -19.18 -22.20 18.01
C VAL A 253 -20.04 -23.39 17.58
N TYR A 254 -19.46 -24.58 17.41
CA TYR A 254 -20.21 -25.78 17.08
C TYR A 254 -21.24 -26.12 18.17
N ASP A 255 -20.80 -26.15 19.43
CA ASP A 255 -21.68 -26.46 20.57
C ASP A 255 -22.87 -25.48 20.62
N LEU A 256 -22.64 -24.18 20.39
CA LEU A 256 -23.71 -23.17 20.27
C LEU A 256 -24.65 -23.45 19.09
N LEU A 257 -24.13 -23.86 17.94
CA LEU A 257 -24.96 -24.17 16.77
C LEU A 257 -25.82 -25.42 16.99
N VAL A 258 -25.29 -26.44 17.69
CA VAL A 258 -26.07 -27.62 18.10
C VAL A 258 -27.22 -27.23 19.02
N GLU A 259 -26.98 -26.38 20.03
CA GLU A 259 -28.04 -25.88 20.94
C GLU A 259 -29.16 -25.16 20.18
N ARG A 260 -28.84 -24.59 19.01
CA ARG A 260 -29.80 -23.87 18.17
C ARG A 260 -30.37 -24.69 17.00
N GLY A 261 -29.97 -25.96 16.85
CA GLY A 261 -30.35 -26.82 15.74
C GLY A 261 -29.79 -26.34 14.38
N MET A 262 -28.63 -25.66 14.39
CA MET A 262 -27.98 -25.07 13.24
C MET A 262 -26.63 -25.72 12.92
N GLU A 263 -26.31 -26.89 13.45
CA GLU A 263 -25.00 -27.56 13.29
C GLU A 263 -24.64 -27.83 11.82
N ASN A 264 -25.63 -27.98 10.95
CA ASN A 264 -25.45 -28.21 9.53
C ASN A 264 -25.40 -26.91 8.70
N ASN A 265 -25.61 -25.76 9.33
CA ASN A 265 -25.67 -24.47 8.68
C ASN A 265 -24.31 -23.75 8.62
N ALA A 266 -23.22 -24.46 8.92
CA ALA A 266 -21.88 -23.88 8.96
C ALA A 266 -20.91 -24.59 8.00
N ILE A 267 -20.14 -23.79 7.26
CA ILE A 267 -19.03 -24.26 6.44
C ILE A 267 -17.73 -23.68 7.00
N ILE A 268 -16.72 -24.55 7.06
CA ILE A 268 -15.35 -24.19 7.42
C ILE A 268 -14.52 -24.02 6.15
N ILE A 269 -13.77 -22.93 6.11
CA ILE A 269 -12.77 -22.61 5.10
C ILE A 269 -11.44 -22.39 5.83
N SER A 270 -10.50 -23.30 5.65
CA SER A 270 -9.17 -23.22 6.25
C SER A 270 -8.11 -23.16 5.15
N ASN A 271 -7.12 -22.25 5.27
CA ASN A 271 -6.01 -22.10 4.33
C ASN A 271 -6.44 -21.99 2.85
N VAL A 272 -7.51 -21.24 2.56
CA VAL A 272 -8.03 -21.13 1.19
C VAL A 272 -6.96 -20.68 0.20
N GLY A 273 -6.74 -21.47 -0.87
CA GLY A 273 -5.72 -21.23 -1.88
C GLY A 273 -4.28 -21.49 -1.41
N MET A 274 -4.07 -22.08 -0.23
CA MET A 274 -2.76 -22.39 0.33
C MET A 274 -2.63 -23.89 0.62
N GLU A 275 -1.41 -24.33 0.94
CA GLU A 275 -1.16 -25.71 1.37
C GLU A 275 -2.01 -26.07 2.61
N GLY A 276 -2.57 -27.27 2.60
CA GLY A 276 -3.48 -27.75 3.65
C GLY A 276 -4.88 -27.12 3.60
N GLU A 277 -5.31 -26.64 2.43
CA GLU A 277 -6.68 -26.16 2.21
C GLU A 277 -7.72 -27.18 2.66
N TYR A 278 -8.72 -26.69 3.39
CA TYR A 278 -9.92 -27.44 3.69
C TYR A 278 -11.14 -26.55 3.49
N VAL A 279 -12.08 -27.01 2.70
CA VAL A 279 -13.39 -26.37 2.49
C VAL A 279 -14.46 -27.46 2.63
N GLY A 280 -15.36 -27.30 3.58
CA GLY A 280 -16.39 -28.31 3.82
C GLY A 280 -17.12 -28.13 5.14
N PRO A 281 -17.90 -29.14 5.58
CA PRO A 281 -18.68 -29.06 6.80
C PRO A 281 -17.80 -28.87 8.04
N LEU A 282 -18.38 -28.29 9.07
CA LEU A 282 -17.72 -28.12 10.35
C LEU A 282 -17.47 -29.51 11.01
N ILE A 283 -16.22 -29.76 11.36
CA ILE A 283 -15.79 -30.98 12.10
C ILE A 283 -15.28 -30.53 13.46
N PRO A 284 -16.01 -30.74 14.58
CA PRO A 284 -15.72 -30.12 15.86
C PRO A 284 -14.40 -30.55 16.49
N ASP A 285 -13.95 -31.78 16.26
CA ASP A 285 -12.74 -32.36 16.86
C ASP A 285 -11.48 -32.20 15.95
N ARG A 286 -11.63 -31.57 14.81
CA ARG A 286 -10.50 -31.24 13.91
C ARG A 286 -9.75 -30.04 14.42
N ALA A 287 -8.42 -30.11 14.45
CA ALA A 287 -7.56 -28.95 14.70
C ALA A 287 -7.55 -28.02 13.49
N TYR A 288 -7.86 -26.75 13.70
CA TYR A 288 -7.84 -25.73 12.66
C TYR A 288 -6.83 -24.63 12.98
N GLY A 289 -6.13 -24.15 11.95
CA GLY A 289 -5.11 -23.09 12.08
C GLY A 289 -5.68 -21.68 12.13
N TYR A 290 -4.78 -20.72 12.17
CA TYR A 290 -5.10 -19.30 12.22
C TYR A 290 -5.89 -18.79 10.99
N PHE A 291 -5.58 -19.31 9.79
CA PHE A 291 -6.25 -18.92 8.55
C PHE A 291 -7.56 -19.72 8.34
N THR A 292 -8.37 -19.78 9.39
CA THR A 292 -9.68 -20.45 9.35
C THR A 292 -10.80 -19.42 9.45
N THR A 293 -11.73 -19.53 8.50
CA THR A 293 -12.96 -18.74 8.44
C THR A 293 -14.14 -19.72 8.50
N MET A 294 -15.19 -19.35 9.21
CA MET A 294 -16.47 -20.07 9.23
C MET A 294 -17.53 -19.17 8.61
N ILE A 295 -18.36 -19.74 7.76
CA ILE A 295 -19.57 -19.10 7.22
C ILE A 295 -20.75 -19.84 7.80
N ILE A 296 -21.66 -19.13 8.48
CA ILE A 296 -22.92 -19.64 9.02
C ILE A 296 -24.04 -19.01 8.23
N LYS A 297 -24.96 -19.81 7.70
CA LYS A 297 -26.14 -19.35 6.95
C LYS A 297 -27.41 -19.68 7.74
N SER A 298 -28.43 -18.83 7.62
CA SER A 298 -29.77 -19.11 8.18
C SER A 298 -30.39 -20.35 7.54
N GLU A 299 -30.18 -20.51 6.23
CA GLU A 299 -30.64 -21.66 5.44
C GLU A 299 -29.49 -22.15 4.55
N MET A 300 -29.24 -23.47 4.53
CA MET A 300 -28.28 -24.12 3.66
C MET A 300 -28.94 -25.21 2.83
#